data_0b8174d0f3362bb163061c4086fd2865
#
_entry.id   0b8174d0f3362bb163061c4086fd2865
#
_cell.length_a   1.000
_cell.length_b   1.000
_cell.length_c   1.000
_cell.angle_alpha   90.00
_cell.angle_beta   90.00
_cell.angle_gamma   90.00
#
_symmetry.space_group_name_H-M   'P 1'
#
loop_
_entity.id
_entity.type
_entity.pdbx_description
1 polymer ?
#
loop_
_entity_poly.entity_id
_entity_poly.type
_entity_poly.pdbx_seq_one_letter_code
_entity_poly.pdbx_strand_id
1 'polypeptide(L)'
;MKYLKKLFTLLVIALFACGFAACSSDDDEPEEPSLEVTAANLHGTWELAEWNGEPLAEGTYCYIVLNRKDQTFEMYQKFDSMYGRHITGSFAIKNDPYQGYIISGSYDNGMGDWNQSYFVTRLLASGSMIWTAKDDVTDISRYKRCDEVPAEILKECKDLTEE
;
A
#
# COMPACT_ATOMS: atom_id res chain seq x y z
N MET A 1 64.64 19.89 1.96
CA MET A 1 63.38 20.61 1.59
C MET A 1 62.78 20.21 0.23
N LYS A 2 63.51 19.76 -0.76
CA LYS A 2 62.97 19.37 -2.08
C LYS A 2 62.14 18.06 -2.03
N TYR A 3 62.48 17.12 -1.17
CA TYR A 3 61.76 15.84 -1.03
C TYR A 3 60.44 15.99 -0.26
N LEU A 4 60.38 16.90 0.70
CA LEU A 4 59.18 17.15 1.49
C LEU A 4 58.06 17.76 0.63
N LYS A 5 58.42 18.66 -0.31
CA LYS A 5 57.44 19.24 -1.26
C LYS A 5 56.91 18.20 -2.25
N LYS A 6 57.74 17.27 -2.73
CA LYS A 6 57.34 16.17 -3.63
C LYS A 6 56.41 15.16 -2.90
N LEU A 7 56.72 14.86 -1.63
CA LEU A 7 55.88 13.98 -0.81
C LEU A 7 54.50 14.60 -0.55
N PHE A 8 54.48 15.92 -0.28
CA PHE A 8 53.21 16.65 -0.05
C PHE A 8 52.36 16.73 -1.33
N THR A 9 52.98 16.92 -2.50
CA THR A 9 52.29 16.94 -3.79
C THR A 9 51.71 15.56 -4.15
N LEU A 10 52.43 14.48 -3.85
CA LEU A 10 51.97 13.11 -4.03
C LEU A 10 50.81 12.74 -3.09
N LEU A 11 50.87 13.22 -1.84
CA LEU A 11 49.78 13.01 -0.86
C LEU A 11 48.48 13.75 -1.25
N VAL A 12 48.61 14.97 -1.77
CA VAL A 12 47.44 15.75 -2.24
C VAL A 12 46.79 15.12 -3.47
N ILE A 13 47.57 14.54 -4.40
CA ILE A 13 47.04 13.85 -5.58
C ILE A 13 46.34 12.54 -5.18
N ALA A 14 46.85 11.83 -4.16
CA ALA A 14 46.21 10.61 -3.66
C ALA A 14 44.88 10.90 -2.94
N LEU A 15 44.73 12.06 -2.32
CA LEU A 15 43.47 12.49 -1.66
C LEU A 15 42.39 12.94 -2.65
N PHE A 16 42.76 13.36 -3.87
CA PHE A 16 41.78 13.74 -4.90
C PHE A 16 41.29 12.54 -5.74
N ALA A 17 41.94 11.39 -5.68
CA ALA A 17 41.53 10.19 -6.42
C ALA A 17 40.46 9.33 -5.72
N CYS A 18 40.13 9.61 -4.45
CA CYS A 18 39.09 8.87 -3.69
C CYS A 18 37.76 9.59 -3.56
N GLY A 19 37.52 10.67 -4.30
CA GLY A 19 36.43 11.58 -4.07
C GLY A 19 35.30 11.60 -5.11
N PHE A 20 35.18 10.64 -6.01
CA PHE A 20 34.04 10.56 -6.94
C PHE A 20 33.64 9.10 -7.20
N ALA A 21 33.46 8.32 -6.13
CA ALA A 21 32.47 7.25 -6.17
C ALA A 21 31.17 7.82 -5.58
N ALA A 22 30.60 8.82 -6.24
CA ALA A 22 29.18 9.03 -6.13
C ALA A 22 28.53 7.77 -6.71
N CYS A 23 28.14 6.85 -5.85
CA CYS A 23 27.15 5.85 -6.18
C CYS A 23 25.87 6.61 -6.53
N SER A 24 25.70 6.96 -7.79
CA SER A 24 24.39 6.97 -8.38
C SER A 24 24.05 5.49 -8.58
N SER A 25 23.55 4.85 -7.56
CA SER A 25 22.74 3.67 -7.73
C SER A 25 21.39 4.15 -8.28
N ASP A 26 21.41 4.60 -9.54
CA ASP A 26 20.28 4.41 -10.41
C ASP A 26 20.25 2.89 -10.70
N ASP A 27 19.80 2.13 -9.71
CA ASP A 27 19.22 0.83 -9.94
C ASP A 27 17.93 1.10 -10.71
N ASP A 28 18.05 1.30 -12.01
CA ASP A 28 16.98 1.17 -12.99
C ASP A 28 16.57 -0.32 -13.03
N GLU A 29 16.10 -0.86 -11.89
CA GLU A 29 15.27 -2.04 -11.94
C GLU A 29 14.04 -1.64 -12.77
N PRO A 30 13.75 -2.35 -13.87
CA PRO A 30 12.62 -1.99 -14.71
C PRO A 30 11.37 -1.99 -13.84
N GLU A 31 10.74 -0.82 -13.67
CA GLU A 31 9.52 -0.69 -12.87
C GLU A 31 8.50 -1.69 -13.40
N GLU A 32 8.00 -2.56 -12.53
CA GLU A 32 6.94 -3.50 -12.89
C GLU A 32 5.73 -2.71 -13.42
N PRO A 33 5.23 -3.04 -14.62
CA PRO A 33 4.09 -2.31 -15.19
C PRO A 33 2.85 -2.50 -14.33
N SER A 34 2.14 -1.41 -14.08
CA SER A 34 0.86 -1.45 -13.39
C SER A 34 -0.20 -2.16 -14.23
N LEU A 35 -0.97 -3.04 -13.60
CA LEU A 35 -2.14 -3.66 -14.18
C LEU A 35 -3.28 -2.63 -14.31
N GLU A 36 -4.19 -2.87 -15.24
CA GLU A 36 -5.45 -2.13 -15.31
C GLU A 36 -6.28 -2.38 -14.04
N VAL A 37 -6.87 -1.33 -13.49
CA VAL A 37 -7.72 -1.45 -12.30
C VAL A 37 -9.12 -1.91 -12.70
N THR A 38 -9.33 -3.21 -12.61
CA THR A 38 -10.60 -3.89 -12.90
C THR A 38 -11.01 -4.75 -11.70
N ALA A 39 -12.28 -5.10 -11.61
CA ALA A 39 -12.75 -6.02 -10.57
C ALA A 39 -12.03 -7.39 -10.63
N ALA A 40 -11.60 -7.81 -11.82
CA ALA A 40 -10.84 -9.06 -12.00
C ALA A 40 -9.42 -8.95 -11.41
N ASN A 41 -8.72 -7.86 -11.66
CA ASN A 41 -7.36 -7.64 -11.16
C ASN A 41 -7.32 -7.28 -9.67
N LEU A 42 -8.37 -6.63 -9.16
CA LEU A 42 -8.54 -6.35 -7.72
C LEU A 42 -8.98 -7.58 -6.92
N HIS A 43 -9.60 -8.58 -7.55
CA HIS A 43 -10.12 -9.76 -6.86
C HIS A 43 -9.06 -10.45 -6.00
N GLY A 44 -9.43 -10.81 -4.77
CA GLY A 44 -8.60 -11.52 -3.81
C GLY A 44 -8.52 -10.84 -2.46
N THR A 45 -7.62 -11.34 -1.62
CA THR A 45 -7.40 -10.84 -0.25
C THR A 45 -6.19 -9.91 -0.23
N TRP A 46 -6.35 -8.80 0.46
CA TRP A 46 -5.35 -7.76 0.58
C TRP A 46 -5.17 -7.37 2.04
N GLU A 47 -3.92 -7.28 2.47
CA GLU A 47 -3.51 -6.79 3.78
C GLU A 47 -3.04 -5.35 3.66
N LEU A 48 -3.51 -4.46 4.51
CA LEU A 48 -2.96 -3.12 4.66
C LEU A 48 -1.60 -3.22 5.35
N ALA A 49 -0.53 -3.05 4.59
CA ALA A 49 0.85 -3.19 5.06
C ALA A 49 1.40 -1.89 5.66
N GLU A 50 1.02 -0.76 5.05
CA GLU A 50 1.51 0.57 5.48
C GLU A 50 0.37 1.59 5.37
N TRP A 51 0.33 2.51 6.32
CA TRP A 51 -0.52 3.70 6.29
C TRP A 51 0.36 4.94 6.41
N ASN A 52 0.26 5.83 5.42
CA ASN A 52 1.08 7.06 5.32
C ASN A 52 2.60 6.80 5.37
N GLY A 53 3.03 5.67 4.77
CA GLY A 53 4.44 5.29 4.70
C GLY A 53 4.97 4.57 5.92
N GLU A 54 4.14 4.37 6.96
CA GLU A 54 4.53 3.68 8.18
C GLU A 54 3.80 2.34 8.31
N PRO A 55 4.45 1.30 8.82
CA PRO A 55 3.79 0.05 9.18
C PRO A 55 2.66 0.29 10.18
N LEU A 56 1.65 -0.58 10.17
CA LEU A 56 0.59 -0.50 11.18
C LEU A 56 1.14 -0.75 12.59
N ALA A 57 0.54 -0.08 13.58
CA ALA A 57 0.88 -0.27 14.98
C ALA A 57 0.60 -1.72 15.42
N GLU A 58 1.36 -2.21 16.38
CA GLU A 58 1.18 -3.55 16.95
C GLU A 58 -0.26 -3.75 17.44
N GLY A 59 -0.86 -4.88 17.08
CA GLY A 59 -2.24 -5.21 17.43
C GLY A 59 -3.31 -4.54 16.57
N THR A 60 -2.93 -3.73 15.57
CA THR A 60 -3.84 -3.19 14.56
C THR A 60 -3.72 -3.96 13.26
N TYR A 61 -4.81 -4.07 12.51
CA TYR A 61 -4.83 -4.72 11.21
C TYR A 61 -5.98 -4.21 10.34
N CYS A 62 -5.83 -4.37 9.03
CA CYS A 62 -6.92 -4.25 8.07
C CYS A 62 -6.69 -5.22 6.92
N TYR A 63 -7.64 -6.13 6.71
CA TYR A 63 -7.72 -7.02 5.57
C TYR A 63 -8.96 -6.68 4.77
N ILE A 64 -8.85 -6.64 3.46
CA ILE A 64 -9.99 -6.48 2.56
C ILE A 64 -10.03 -7.61 1.54
N VAL A 65 -11.15 -8.30 1.45
CA VAL A 65 -11.44 -9.33 0.45
C VAL A 65 -12.32 -8.70 -0.62
N LEU A 66 -11.82 -8.61 -1.84
CA LEU A 66 -12.56 -8.04 -2.98
C LEU A 66 -13.08 -9.15 -3.88
N ASN A 67 -14.40 -9.22 -4.08
CA ASN A 67 -15.03 -10.22 -4.93
C ASN A 67 -15.40 -9.61 -6.29
N ARG A 68 -14.88 -10.21 -7.37
CA ARG A 68 -15.09 -9.71 -8.74
C ARG A 68 -16.50 -9.92 -9.28
N LYS A 69 -17.18 -11.00 -8.87
CA LYS A 69 -18.44 -11.42 -9.49
C LYS A 69 -19.55 -10.44 -9.21
N ASP A 70 -19.71 -10.09 -7.93
CA ASP A 70 -20.79 -9.24 -7.45
C ASP A 70 -20.31 -7.85 -7.03
N GLN A 71 -19.00 -7.58 -7.19
CA GLN A 71 -18.31 -6.37 -6.73
C GLN A 71 -18.61 -6.07 -5.26
N THR A 72 -18.54 -7.12 -4.43
CA THR A 72 -18.69 -7.04 -2.98
C THR A 72 -17.33 -7.06 -2.29
N PHE A 73 -17.30 -6.54 -1.08
CA PHE A 73 -16.12 -6.64 -0.22
C PHE A 73 -16.48 -7.16 1.16
N GLU A 74 -15.50 -7.79 1.80
CA GLU A 74 -15.46 -8.06 3.22
C GLU A 74 -14.21 -7.39 3.80
N MET A 75 -14.36 -6.66 4.88
CA MET A 75 -13.27 -5.97 5.54
C MET A 75 -13.18 -6.43 7.00
N TYR A 76 -12.00 -6.84 7.39
CA TYR A 76 -11.65 -7.23 8.76
C TYR A 76 -10.66 -6.22 9.28
N GLN A 77 -11.05 -5.40 10.23
CA GLN A 77 -10.21 -4.30 10.69
C GLN A 77 -10.25 -4.12 12.20
N LYS A 78 -9.11 -3.69 12.74
CA LYS A 78 -8.95 -3.28 14.13
C LYS A 78 -7.98 -2.10 14.16
N PHE A 79 -8.51 -0.93 14.40
CA PHE A 79 -7.73 0.28 14.63
C PHE A 79 -7.93 0.71 16.09
N ASP A 80 -8.42 1.87 16.37
CA ASP A 80 -8.60 2.44 17.71
C ASP A 80 -9.66 1.72 18.59
N SER A 81 -9.82 0.42 18.44
CA SER A 81 -10.82 -0.36 19.18
C SER A 81 -10.19 -1.57 19.88
N MET A 82 -10.83 -2.01 20.97
CA MET A 82 -10.43 -3.25 21.66
C MET A 82 -10.76 -4.51 20.87
N TYR A 83 -11.63 -4.40 19.84
CA TYR A 83 -12.21 -5.53 19.12
C TYR A 83 -12.04 -5.36 17.61
N GLY A 84 -11.81 -6.49 16.93
CA GLY A 84 -11.88 -6.56 15.48
C GLY A 84 -13.31 -6.35 14.98
N ARG A 85 -13.45 -5.81 13.78
CA ARG A 85 -14.75 -5.60 13.11
C ARG A 85 -14.76 -6.33 11.79
N HIS A 86 -15.85 -7.06 11.51
CA HIS A 86 -16.15 -7.59 10.19
C HIS A 86 -17.22 -6.70 9.55
N ILE A 87 -16.92 -6.14 8.42
CA ILE A 87 -17.74 -5.18 7.70
C ILE A 87 -17.90 -5.69 6.27
N THR A 88 -19.12 -5.67 5.74
CA THR A 88 -19.42 -6.09 4.36
C THR A 88 -20.04 -4.95 3.56
N GLY A 89 -19.98 -5.08 2.25
CA GLY A 89 -20.58 -4.11 1.36
C GLY A 89 -20.26 -4.37 -0.11
N SER A 90 -20.52 -3.37 -0.92
CA SER A 90 -20.22 -3.38 -2.35
C SER A 90 -19.27 -2.26 -2.73
N PHE A 91 -18.53 -2.45 -3.82
CA PHE A 91 -17.63 -1.44 -4.35
C PHE A 91 -17.91 -1.16 -5.83
N ALA A 92 -17.50 0.00 -6.29
CA ALA A 92 -17.54 0.39 -7.68
C ALA A 92 -16.18 0.95 -8.12
N ILE A 93 -15.86 0.73 -9.38
CA ILE A 93 -14.64 1.26 -10.00
C ILE A 93 -15.08 2.21 -11.09
N LYS A 94 -14.52 3.42 -11.07
CA LYS A 94 -14.69 4.43 -12.12
C LYS A 94 -13.33 4.72 -12.73
N ASN A 95 -13.25 4.69 -14.07
CA ASN A 95 -12.10 5.21 -14.79
C ASN A 95 -12.40 6.66 -15.18
N ASP A 96 -11.70 7.61 -14.56
CA ASP A 96 -11.78 9.03 -14.90
C ASP A 96 -10.65 9.37 -15.87
N PRO A 97 -10.94 9.96 -17.06
CA PRO A 97 -9.93 10.20 -18.08
C PRO A 97 -8.82 11.18 -17.66
N TYR A 98 -9.03 11.96 -16.61
CA TYR A 98 -8.08 12.94 -16.09
C TYR A 98 -7.45 12.54 -14.76
N GLN A 99 -8.17 11.77 -13.93
CA GLN A 99 -7.78 11.43 -12.57
C GLN A 99 -7.36 9.96 -12.41
N GLY A 100 -7.62 9.11 -13.43
CA GLY A 100 -7.32 7.69 -13.38
C GLY A 100 -8.42 6.87 -12.70
N TYR A 101 -8.04 5.73 -12.14
CA TYR A 101 -9.00 4.80 -11.54
C TYR A 101 -9.35 5.18 -10.11
N ILE A 102 -10.65 5.25 -9.85
CA ILE A 102 -11.23 5.59 -8.55
C ILE A 102 -12.06 4.40 -8.07
N ILE A 103 -11.83 3.95 -6.84
CA ILE A 103 -12.68 2.99 -6.14
C ILE A 103 -13.49 3.71 -5.06
N SER A 104 -14.75 3.33 -4.95
CA SER A 104 -15.68 3.76 -3.90
C SER A 104 -16.50 2.57 -3.43
N GLY A 105 -17.11 2.66 -2.28
CA GLY A 105 -17.95 1.57 -1.77
C GLY A 105 -19.06 2.04 -0.88
N SER A 106 -20.01 1.14 -0.67
CA SER A 106 -21.15 1.29 0.23
C SER A 106 -21.19 0.12 1.18
N TYR A 107 -21.43 0.40 2.46
CA TYR A 107 -21.55 -0.61 3.49
C TYR A 107 -22.95 -1.24 3.45
N ASP A 108 -23.04 -2.51 3.81
CA ASP A 108 -24.31 -3.19 4.03
C ASP A 108 -25.02 -2.65 5.30
N ASN A 109 -26.28 -3.07 5.47
CA ASN A 109 -27.08 -2.77 6.67
C ASN A 109 -27.33 -1.26 6.91
N GLY A 110 -27.33 -0.45 5.86
CA GLY A 110 -27.69 0.96 5.95
C GLY A 110 -26.65 1.84 6.62
N MET A 111 -25.39 1.37 6.73
CA MET A 111 -24.28 2.16 7.28
C MET A 111 -23.76 3.24 6.31
N GLY A 112 -24.36 3.35 5.12
CA GLY A 112 -24.02 4.37 4.12
C GLY A 112 -22.83 4.01 3.25
N ASP A 113 -22.24 5.04 2.64
CA ASP A 113 -21.09 4.92 1.77
C ASP A 113 -19.78 5.01 2.56
N TRP A 114 -18.69 4.59 1.94
CA TRP A 114 -17.35 4.88 2.46
C TRP A 114 -17.18 6.39 2.64
N ASN A 115 -16.50 6.79 3.70
CA ASN A 115 -16.31 8.20 4.01
C ASN A 115 -15.64 8.98 2.87
N GLN A 116 -14.89 8.29 2.03
CA GLN A 116 -14.22 8.87 0.86
C GLN A 116 -13.99 7.83 -0.22
N SER A 117 -13.71 8.30 -1.43
CA SER A 117 -13.25 7.47 -2.55
C SER A 117 -11.73 7.51 -2.62
N TYR A 118 -11.14 6.51 -3.29
CA TYR A 118 -9.68 6.39 -3.37
C TYR A 118 -9.22 6.27 -4.82
N PHE A 119 -8.14 6.95 -5.15
CA PHE A 119 -7.38 6.63 -6.36
C PHE A 119 -6.64 5.31 -6.15
N VAL A 120 -6.74 4.41 -7.13
CA VAL A 120 -6.01 3.15 -7.11
C VAL A 120 -4.84 3.24 -8.08
N THR A 121 -3.64 3.14 -7.56
CA THR A 121 -2.40 3.21 -8.33
C THR A 121 -1.49 2.03 -7.98
N ARG A 122 -0.48 1.78 -8.82
CA ARG A 122 0.53 0.73 -8.61
C ARG A 122 -0.10 -0.64 -8.27
N LEU A 123 -1.19 -0.99 -8.96
CA LEU A 123 -1.72 -2.35 -8.91
C LEU A 123 -0.77 -3.23 -9.73
N LEU A 124 0.07 -4.00 -9.06
CA LEU A 124 1.14 -4.77 -9.66
C LEU A 124 0.80 -6.27 -9.67
N ALA A 125 1.31 -6.99 -10.65
CA ALA A 125 1.16 -8.45 -10.71
C ALA A 125 1.86 -9.16 -9.55
N SER A 126 2.93 -8.56 -9.00
CA SER A 126 3.59 -9.00 -7.76
C SER A 126 2.72 -8.92 -6.51
N GLY A 127 1.54 -8.31 -6.59
CA GLY A 127 0.59 -8.24 -5.49
C GLY A 127 0.78 -7.01 -4.58
N SER A 128 1.01 -5.86 -5.17
CA SER A 128 1.00 -4.57 -4.46
C SER A 128 -0.04 -3.64 -5.08
N MET A 129 -0.67 -2.80 -4.28
CA MET A 129 -1.46 -1.66 -4.74
C MET A 129 -1.42 -0.52 -3.74
N ILE A 130 -1.66 0.70 -4.24
CA ILE A 130 -1.74 1.90 -3.43
C ILE A 130 -3.13 2.52 -3.59
N TRP A 131 -3.76 2.84 -2.47
CA TRP A 131 -4.96 3.68 -2.40
C TRP A 131 -4.58 5.04 -1.82
N THR A 132 -4.94 6.09 -2.51
CA THR A 132 -4.78 7.47 -2.03
C THR A 132 -6.17 8.09 -1.92
N ALA A 133 -6.51 8.62 -0.76
CA ALA A 133 -7.80 9.25 -0.56
C ALA A 133 -7.98 10.44 -1.50
N LYS A 134 -9.15 10.54 -2.11
CA LYS A 134 -9.42 11.57 -3.13
C LYS A 134 -9.43 12.97 -2.53
N ASP A 135 -9.95 13.11 -1.33
CA ASP A 135 -10.14 14.39 -0.65
C ASP A 135 -8.95 14.76 0.26
N ASP A 136 -8.04 13.79 0.49
CA ASP A 136 -6.79 13.99 1.24
C ASP A 136 -5.65 13.17 0.63
N VAL A 137 -4.87 13.78 -0.23
CA VAL A 137 -3.76 13.12 -0.93
C VAL A 137 -2.60 12.70 -0.01
N THR A 138 -2.64 13.07 1.26
CA THR A 138 -1.69 12.61 2.28
C THR A 138 -2.13 11.33 2.97
N ASP A 139 -3.40 10.95 2.85
CA ASP A 139 -3.93 9.67 3.32
C ASP A 139 -3.66 8.58 2.27
N ILE A 140 -2.58 7.85 2.48
CA ILE A 140 -2.06 6.84 1.55
C ILE A 140 -2.02 5.49 2.24
N SER A 141 -2.69 4.52 1.65
CA SER A 141 -2.74 3.13 2.09
C SER A 141 -2.02 2.23 1.08
N ARG A 142 -1.02 1.47 1.54
CA ARG A 142 -0.33 0.47 0.75
C ARG A 142 -0.82 -0.92 1.14
N TYR A 143 -1.36 -1.63 0.17
CA TYR A 143 -1.84 -3.00 0.34
C TYR A 143 -0.88 -4.01 -0.28
N LYS A 144 -0.77 -5.17 0.34
CA LYS A 144 -0.11 -6.37 -0.19
C LYS A 144 -1.14 -7.48 -0.36
N ARG A 145 -1.05 -8.22 -1.45
CA ARG A 145 -1.88 -9.40 -1.67
C ARG A 145 -1.44 -10.51 -0.72
N CYS A 146 -2.41 -11.19 -0.13
CA CYS A 146 -2.20 -12.39 0.69
C CYS A 146 -3.16 -13.49 0.25
N ASP A 147 -2.90 -14.72 0.67
CA ASP A 147 -3.69 -15.87 0.27
C ASP A 147 -5.08 -15.83 0.92
N GLU A 148 -5.12 -15.52 2.22
CA GLU A 148 -6.36 -15.50 3.02
C GLU A 148 -6.23 -14.57 4.23
N VAL A 149 -7.35 -14.22 4.84
CA VAL A 149 -7.39 -13.55 6.14
C VAL A 149 -6.96 -14.56 7.20
N PRO A 150 -6.02 -14.21 8.12
CA PRO A 150 -5.59 -15.13 9.19
C PRO A 150 -6.76 -15.66 10.03
N ALA A 151 -6.69 -16.94 10.37
CA ALA A 151 -7.78 -17.64 11.07
C ALA A 151 -8.11 -17.04 12.45
N GLU A 152 -7.11 -16.50 13.14
CA GLU A 152 -7.28 -15.79 14.42
C GLU A 152 -8.08 -14.51 14.26
N ILE A 153 -7.90 -13.77 13.18
CA ILE A 153 -8.65 -12.54 12.87
C ILE A 153 -10.10 -12.88 12.51
N LEU A 154 -10.29 -13.92 11.68
CA LEU A 154 -11.64 -14.41 11.35
C LEU A 154 -12.40 -14.81 12.62
N LYS A 155 -11.74 -15.44 13.58
CA LYS A 155 -12.33 -15.85 14.85
C LYS A 155 -12.65 -14.62 15.72
N GLU A 156 -11.70 -13.70 15.89
CA GLU A 156 -11.90 -12.47 16.67
C GLU A 156 -13.10 -11.66 16.16
N CYS A 157 -13.25 -11.55 14.83
CA CYS A 157 -14.32 -10.77 14.24
C CYS A 157 -15.69 -11.47 14.24
N LYS A 158 -15.75 -12.81 14.33
CA LYS A 158 -17.02 -13.57 14.40
C LYS A 158 -17.68 -13.49 15.77
N ASP A 159 -16.89 -13.53 16.82
CA ASP A 159 -17.39 -13.57 18.20
C ASP A 159 -18.18 -12.30 18.59
N LEU A 160 -18.16 -11.24 17.74
CA LEU A 160 -18.88 -9.98 17.97
C LEU A 160 -20.18 -9.82 17.18
N THR A 161 -20.44 -10.69 16.20
CA THR A 161 -21.68 -10.64 15.41
C THR A 161 -22.76 -11.58 15.96
N GLU A 162 -22.48 -12.37 17.00
CA GLU A 162 -23.39 -13.33 17.62
C GLU A 162 -23.97 -12.86 18.98
N GLU A 163 -23.71 -11.60 19.40
CA GLU A 163 -24.39 -10.93 20.52
C GLU A 163 -25.47 -9.97 20.00
#